data_20d4af71967a8c2dd3cb481f5cd32df6
#
_entry.id   20d4af71967a8c2dd3cb481f5cd32df6
#
_cell.length_a   1.000
_cell.length_b   1.000
_cell.length_c   1.000
_cell.angle_alpha   90.00
_cell.angle_beta   90.00
_cell.angle_gamma   90.00
#
_symmetry.space_group_name_H-M   'P 1'
#
loop_
_entity.id
_entity.type
_entity.pdbx_description
1 polymer ?
#
loop_
_entity_poly.entity_id
_entity_poly.type
_entity_poly.pdbx_seq_one_letter_code
_entity_poly.pdbx_strand_id
1 'polypeptide(L)'
;CTDTDIVLIHDGARPFVTQQIITEVTAAAAEYRAAVCAVRPKDTIRTGQGTLDRDELYAVQTPQGFDTAALKAAYEAAYAEGFYGTDDAGIAERAGLEIRIVPGSYNNIKITTREDLPMETRVGTGYDVHRLEEGRKLILGGVCIPFERGLLGHSDADVLTHAIMDALLGAASLGDIGKLFPDTDDRYKGISSIELLKAVGAAVADAGCSVGNIDATLVAQKPKIAPYIEAMRENIAGALDIDTDRVSIKATTTEKL
;
A
#
# COMPACT_ATOMS: atom_id res chain seq x y z
N CYS A 1 17.60 29.75 18.72
CA CYS A 1 18.90 29.07 18.89
C CYS A 1 19.98 30.14 18.99
N THR A 2 20.47 30.45 20.17
CA THR A 2 21.42 31.58 20.36
C THR A 2 22.83 31.16 20.74
N ASP A 3 23.07 29.86 20.96
CA ASP A 3 24.38 29.33 21.42
C ASP A 3 24.74 27.97 20.81
N THR A 4 24.32 27.69 19.58
CA THR A 4 24.71 26.48 18.86
C THR A 4 25.56 26.85 17.65
N ASP A 5 26.62 26.09 17.40
CA ASP A 5 27.50 26.30 16.26
C ASP A 5 26.79 25.92 14.94
N ILE A 6 26.00 24.84 14.95
CA ILE A 6 25.26 24.33 13.80
C ILE A 6 23.77 24.23 14.12
N VAL A 7 22.93 24.68 13.19
CA VAL A 7 21.50 24.47 13.19
C VAL A 7 21.09 23.52 12.05
N LEU A 8 20.22 22.56 12.35
CA LEU A 8 19.56 21.72 11.37
C LEU A 8 18.09 22.11 11.26
N ILE A 9 17.63 22.34 10.05
CA ILE A 9 16.23 22.66 9.75
C ILE A 9 15.64 21.46 9.03
N HIS A 10 14.53 20.94 9.54
CA HIS A 10 13.93 19.73 9.01
C HIS A 10 12.40 19.84 8.88
N ASP A 11 11.88 19.40 7.73
CA ASP A 11 10.45 19.28 7.47
C ASP A 11 9.82 18.27 8.42
N GLY A 12 8.86 18.64 9.25
CA GLY A 12 8.08 17.71 10.05
C GLY A 12 7.30 16.68 9.23
N ALA A 13 7.11 16.96 7.94
CA ALA A 13 6.47 16.06 6.97
C ALA A 13 7.42 15.02 6.34
N ARG A 14 8.68 14.89 6.78
CA ARG A 14 9.64 13.87 6.32
C ARG A 14 10.01 12.90 7.46
N PRO A 15 9.11 11.96 7.80
CA PRO A 15 9.32 11.08 8.95
C PRO A 15 10.40 10.00 8.74
N PHE A 16 10.90 9.82 7.50
CA PHE A 16 11.81 8.74 7.14
C PHE A 16 13.28 9.18 7.03
N VAL A 17 13.63 10.32 7.65
CA VAL A 17 15.03 10.73 7.77
C VAL A 17 15.82 9.72 8.61
N THR A 18 17.03 9.37 8.15
CA THR A 18 17.88 8.43 8.87
C THR A 18 18.93 9.16 9.71
N GLN A 19 19.39 8.49 10.76
CA GLN A 19 20.51 9.00 11.59
C GLN A 19 21.75 9.29 10.75
N GLN A 20 22.02 8.46 9.72
CA GLN A 20 23.15 8.67 8.82
C GLN A 20 23.05 10.02 8.10
N ILE A 21 21.91 10.33 7.47
CA ILE A 21 21.69 11.62 6.79
C ILE A 21 21.89 12.79 7.75
N ILE A 22 21.33 12.71 8.96
CA ILE A 22 21.49 13.75 9.98
C ILE A 22 22.96 13.96 10.32
N THR A 23 23.71 12.88 10.54
CA THR A 23 25.14 12.93 10.89
C THR A 23 25.98 13.51 9.75
N GLU A 24 25.75 13.08 8.51
CA GLU A 24 26.48 13.54 7.34
C GLU A 24 26.22 15.01 7.04
N VAL A 25 24.96 15.47 7.12
CA VAL A 25 24.61 16.88 6.95
C VAL A 25 25.21 17.76 8.05
N THR A 26 25.18 17.27 9.30
CA THR A 26 25.78 18.00 10.42
C THR A 26 27.29 18.17 10.25
N ALA A 27 27.99 17.10 9.87
CA ALA A 27 29.43 17.14 9.64
C ALA A 27 29.79 18.07 8.47
N ALA A 28 29.07 17.98 7.36
CA ALA A 28 29.28 18.84 6.21
C ALA A 28 28.98 20.32 6.52
N ALA A 29 27.92 20.61 7.29
CA ALA A 29 27.62 21.98 7.72
C ALA A 29 28.71 22.56 8.64
N ALA A 30 29.30 21.73 9.51
CA ALA A 30 30.40 22.16 10.36
C ALA A 30 31.69 22.46 9.57
N GLU A 31 31.95 21.72 8.48
CA GLU A 31 33.13 21.91 7.63
C GLU A 31 32.92 23.03 6.59
N TYR A 32 31.78 23.08 5.93
CA TYR A 32 31.50 23.96 4.78
C TYR A 32 30.54 25.11 5.10
N ARG A 33 30.05 25.22 6.33
CA ARG A 33 29.12 26.23 6.86
C ARG A 33 27.67 26.12 6.33
N ALA A 34 27.43 25.41 5.22
CA ALA A 34 26.11 25.14 4.70
C ALA A 34 26.08 23.81 3.95
N ALA A 35 25.11 22.94 4.28
CA ALA A 35 24.94 21.66 3.63
C ALA A 35 23.46 21.25 3.55
N VAL A 36 23.08 20.59 2.47
CA VAL A 36 21.72 20.06 2.28
C VAL A 36 21.80 18.62 1.79
N CYS A 37 20.89 17.76 2.23
CA CYS A 37 20.76 16.47 1.59
C CYS A 37 19.87 16.57 0.34
N ALA A 38 20.24 15.83 -0.71
CA ALA A 38 19.50 15.84 -1.96
C ALA A 38 19.66 14.52 -2.71
N VAL A 39 18.72 14.25 -3.61
CA VAL A 39 18.77 13.12 -4.55
C VAL A 39 18.70 13.61 -5.99
N ARG A 40 19.19 12.82 -6.94
CA ARG A 40 18.98 13.10 -8.37
C ARG A 40 17.50 12.90 -8.73
N PRO A 41 16.87 13.78 -9.54
CA PRO A 41 15.52 13.52 -10.03
C PRO A 41 15.48 12.21 -10.83
N LYS A 42 14.45 11.36 -10.59
CA LYS A 42 14.22 10.17 -11.42
C LYS A 42 13.59 10.52 -12.76
N ASP A 43 12.71 11.51 -12.74
CA ASP A 43 11.98 11.96 -13.91
C ASP A 43 12.76 12.97 -14.73
N THR A 44 12.43 13.08 -16.01
CA THR A 44 12.92 14.15 -16.88
C THR A 44 12.23 15.44 -16.51
N ILE A 45 13.00 16.47 -16.12
CA ILE A 45 12.48 17.79 -15.75
C ILE A 45 12.47 18.68 -17.01
N ARG A 46 11.31 19.28 -17.27
CA ARG A 46 11.11 20.19 -18.39
C ARG A 46 10.58 21.53 -17.91
N THR A 47 11.18 22.60 -18.41
CA THR A 47 10.66 23.98 -18.29
C THR A 47 9.90 24.39 -19.55
N GLY A 48 9.27 25.55 -19.53
CA GLY A 48 8.69 26.14 -20.76
C GLY A 48 9.71 26.43 -21.87
N GLN A 49 11.01 26.46 -21.53
CA GLN A 49 12.11 26.73 -22.45
C GLN A 49 12.82 25.48 -22.97
N GLY A 50 12.56 24.30 -22.37
CA GLY A 50 13.18 23.04 -22.81
C GLY A 50 13.37 22.02 -21.67
N THR A 51 14.01 20.92 -22.03
CA THR A 51 14.39 19.86 -21.08
C THR A 51 15.71 20.24 -20.42
N LEU A 52 15.76 20.10 -19.08
CA LEU A 52 16.98 20.35 -18.29
C LEU A 52 17.86 19.11 -18.28
N ASP A 53 19.17 19.33 -18.17
CA ASP A 53 20.12 18.23 -17.96
C ASP A 53 19.93 17.69 -16.54
N ARG A 54 19.48 16.42 -16.47
CA ARG A 54 19.18 15.77 -15.19
C ARG A 54 20.44 15.58 -14.33
N ASP A 55 21.61 15.49 -14.95
CA ASP A 55 22.86 15.28 -14.22
C ASP A 55 23.34 16.56 -13.50
N GLU A 56 22.78 17.70 -13.84
CA GLU A 56 23.02 18.97 -13.14
C GLU A 56 21.96 19.28 -12.08
N LEU A 57 20.89 18.47 -11.99
CA LEU A 57 19.75 18.75 -11.10
C LEU A 57 19.84 17.94 -9.79
N TYR A 58 19.35 18.57 -8.73
CA TYR A 58 19.16 17.96 -7.43
C TYR A 58 17.75 18.26 -6.91
N ALA A 59 17.05 17.23 -6.47
CA ALA A 59 15.83 17.35 -5.69
C ALA A 59 16.26 17.49 -4.21
N VAL A 60 16.24 18.73 -3.71
CA VAL A 60 16.67 19.06 -2.36
C VAL A 60 15.66 18.51 -1.35
N GLN A 61 16.20 17.93 -0.29
CA GLN A 61 15.44 17.42 0.84
C GLN A 61 15.83 18.16 2.11
N THR A 62 15.29 17.72 3.23
CA THR A 62 15.76 18.13 4.56
C THR A 62 16.20 16.89 5.35
N PRO A 63 17.15 17.00 6.32
CA PRO A 63 17.63 18.23 6.96
C PRO A 63 18.51 19.10 6.06
N GLN A 64 18.44 20.40 6.27
CA GLN A 64 19.39 21.40 5.80
C GLN A 64 20.17 21.90 7.00
N GLY A 65 21.50 21.89 6.93
CA GLY A 65 22.39 22.23 8.02
C GLY A 65 23.19 23.51 7.73
N PHE A 66 23.33 24.37 8.73
CA PHE A 66 24.02 25.65 8.54
C PHE A 66 24.79 26.05 9.80
N ASP A 67 25.88 26.80 9.59
CA ASP A 67 26.44 27.65 10.63
C ASP A 67 25.35 28.63 11.09
N THR A 68 25.06 28.60 12.38
CA THR A 68 23.93 29.34 12.94
C THR A 68 24.05 30.85 12.77
N ALA A 69 25.26 31.39 12.95
CA ALA A 69 25.50 32.82 12.82
C ALA A 69 25.39 33.26 11.35
N ALA A 70 25.94 32.47 10.43
CA ALA A 70 25.87 32.76 9.00
C ALA A 70 24.44 32.73 8.47
N LEU A 71 23.65 31.69 8.83
CA LEU A 71 22.24 31.61 8.41
C LEU A 71 21.42 32.77 8.97
N LYS A 72 21.64 33.14 10.24
CA LYS A 72 20.94 34.26 10.84
C LYS A 72 21.23 35.57 10.11
N ALA A 73 22.50 35.83 9.79
CA ALA A 73 22.88 37.01 9.02
C ALA A 73 22.26 37.00 7.60
N ALA A 74 22.20 35.81 6.95
CA ALA A 74 21.56 35.68 5.64
C ALA A 74 20.06 36.01 5.69
N TYR A 75 19.34 35.56 6.71
CA TYR A 75 17.93 35.92 6.91
C TYR A 75 17.71 37.38 7.19
N GLU A 76 18.55 38.02 8.04
CA GLU A 76 18.48 39.43 8.33
C GLU A 76 18.65 40.30 7.06
N ALA A 77 19.63 39.94 6.22
CA ALA A 77 19.86 40.61 4.94
C ALA A 77 18.70 40.42 3.96
N ALA A 78 18.24 39.17 3.80
CA ALA A 78 17.11 38.83 2.90
C ALA A 78 15.83 39.62 3.28
N TYR A 79 15.48 39.63 4.56
CA TYR A 79 14.28 40.33 5.02
C TYR A 79 14.39 41.87 4.91
N ALA A 80 15.59 42.44 5.10
CA ALA A 80 15.81 43.84 4.88
C ALA A 80 15.56 44.28 3.41
N GLU A 81 15.79 43.32 2.48
CA GLU A 81 15.53 43.51 1.04
C GLU A 81 14.11 43.08 0.62
N GLY A 82 13.27 42.57 1.54
CA GLY A 82 11.93 42.06 1.23
C GLY A 82 11.97 40.76 0.45
N PHE A 83 13.07 39.98 0.50
CA PHE A 83 13.23 38.71 -0.18
C PHE A 83 12.79 37.56 0.72
N TYR A 84 11.98 36.66 0.16
CA TYR A 84 11.50 35.42 0.80
C TYR A 84 11.92 34.24 -0.07
N GLY A 85 12.86 33.44 0.40
CA GLY A 85 13.31 32.21 -0.29
C GLY A 85 12.26 31.12 -0.26
N THR A 86 12.41 30.13 -1.14
CA THR A 86 11.58 28.93 -1.14
C THR A 86 12.02 27.90 -0.08
N ASP A 87 13.30 27.98 0.31
CA ASP A 87 13.92 27.17 1.37
C ASP A 87 15.09 27.94 2.01
N ASP A 88 15.68 27.34 3.06
CA ASP A 88 16.78 27.93 3.80
C ASP A 88 18.08 28.01 2.96
N ALA A 89 18.29 27.00 2.09
CA ALA A 89 19.45 26.98 1.20
C ALA A 89 19.45 28.17 0.23
N GLY A 90 18.28 28.47 -0.38
CA GLY A 90 18.16 29.61 -1.29
C GLY A 90 18.43 30.96 -0.61
N ILE A 91 18.11 31.12 0.67
CA ILE A 91 18.44 32.30 1.46
C ILE A 91 19.95 32.37 1.74
N ALA A 92 20.55 31.23 2.09
CA ALA A 92 21.97 31.12 2.35
C ALA A 92 22.82 31.38 1.08
N GLU A 93 22.42 30.83 -0.07
CA GLU A 93 23.07 31.08 -1.38
C GLU A 93 23.02 32.55 -1.77
N ARG A 94 21.89 33.22 -1.56
CA ARG A 94 21.74 34.65 -1.84
C ARG A 94 22.72 35.50 -1.01
N ALA A 95 23.03 35.06 0.20
CA ALA A 95 24.01 35.69 1.07
C ALA A 95 25.47 35.29 0.74
N GLY A 96 25.68 34.50 -0.32
CA GLY A 96 27.01 34.07 -0.79
C GLY A 96 27.59 32.84 -0.10
N LEU A 97 26.77 32.09 0.62
CA LEU A 97 27.19 30.78 1.16
C LEU A 97 27.17 29.71 0.05
N GLU A 98 28.24 28.97 -0.08
CA GLU A 98 28.29 27.79 -0.95
C GLU A 98 27.57 26.61 -0.27
N ILE A 99 26.61 26.00 -0.96
CA ILE A 99 25.84 24.89 -0.42
C ILE A 99 26.49 23.57 -0.77
N ARG A 100 26.91 22.84 0.25
CA ARG A 100 27.44 21.48 0.08
C ARG A 100 26.30 20.48 -0.07
N ILE A 101 26.28 19.71 -1.18
CA ILE A 101 25.29 18.64 -1.37
C ILE A 101 25.78 17.37 -0.70
N VAL A 102 24.98 16.80 0.17
CA VAL A 102 25.13 15.49 0.82
C VAL A 102 24.17 14.50 0.20
N PRO A 103 24.55 13.24 -0.05
CA PRO A 103 23.64 12.24 -0.57
C PRO A 103 22.41 12.05 0.34
N GLY A 104 21.22 12.27 -0.22
CA GLY A 104 19.94 11.99 0.44
C GLY A 104 19.44 10.56 0.18
N SER A 105 18.19 10.32 0.47
CA SER A 105 17.55 9.04 0.21
C SER A 105 16.21 9.24 -0.49
N TYR A 106 15.91 8.41 -1.50
CA TYR A 106 14.59 8.39 -2.12
C TYR A 106 13.47 7.98 -1.14
N ASN A 107 13.84 7.29 -0.04
CA ASN A 107 12.89 6.97 1.02
C ASN A 107 12.62 8.15 1.97
N ASN A 108 13.44 9.20 1.96
CA ASN A 108 13.24 10.42 2.76
C ASN A 108 12.24 11.34 2.05
N ILE A 109 11.05 10.79 1.73
CA ILE A 109 9.98 11.49 1.05
C ILE A 109 9.36 12.57 1.97
N LYS A 110 8.79 13.60 1.36
CA LYS A 110 7.93 14.57 2.04
C LYS A 110 6.48 14.12 1.86
N ILE A 111 5.81 13.79 2.95
CA ILE A 111 4.40 13.43 2.94
C ILE A 111 3.59 14.71 2.77
N THR A 112 3.09 14.96 1.57
CA THR A 112 2.32 16.16 1.19
C THR A 112 0.93 15.82 0.71
N THR A 113 0.74 14.62 0.19
CA THR A 113 -0.53 14.11 -0.34
C THR A 113 -0.89 12.79 0.34
N ARG A 114 -2.13 12.32 0.14
CA ARG A 114 -2.59 11.05 0.70
C ARG A 114 -1.81 9.86 0.11
N GLU A 115 -1.39 9.98 -1.13
CA GLU A 115 -0.64 8.97 -1.87
C GLU A 115 0.78 8.78 -1.33
N ASP A 116 1.34 9.78 -0.62
CA ASP A 116 2.65 9.68 0.02
C ASP A 116 2.63 8.85 1.31
N LEU A 117 1.44 8.55 1.85
CA LEU A 117 1.30 7.70 3.04
C LEU A 117 1.64 6.25 2.70
N PRO A 118 2.42 5.55 3.55
CA PRO A 118 2.66 4.12 3.35
C PRO A 118 1.32 3.38 3.33
N MET A 119 1.12 2.54 2.30
CA MET A 119 -0.05 1.66 2.25
C MET A 119 0.04 0.64 3.39
N GLU A 120 -0.97 0.62 4.25
CA GLU A 120 -1.12 -0.40 5.27
C GLU A 120 -1.52 -1.72 4.61
N THR A 121 -0.70 -2.76 4.75
CA THR A 121 -1.05 -4.11 4.30
C THR A 121 -1.77 -4.84 5.43
N ARG A 122 -2.98 -5.32 5.14
CA ARG A 122 -3.80 -6.14 6.04
C ARG A 122 -3.88 -7.55 5.53
N VAL A 123 -3.89 -8.53 6.43
CA VAL A 123 -4.02 -9.94 6.12
C VAL A 123 -5.25 -10.47 6.83
N GLY A 124 -6.10 -11.21 6.10
CA GLY A 124 -7.26 -11.88 6.66
C GLY A 124 -7.18 -13.39 6.45
N THR A 125 -7.82 -14.13 7.34
CA THR A 125 -8.01 -15.58 7.24
C THR A 125 -9.49 -15.89 7.29
N GLY A 126 -9.93 -16.86 6.50
CA GLY A 126 -11.30 -17.38 6.50
C GLY A 126 -11.27 -18.90 6.48
N TYR A 127 -12.23 -19.49 7.16
CA TYR A 127 -12.41 -20.93 7.22
C TYR A 127 -13.89 -21.23 7.15
N ASP A 128 -14.26 -22.15 6.24
CA ASP A 128 -15.63 -22.65 6.14
C ASP A 128 -15.63 -24.15 5.89
N VAL A 129 -16.64 -24.83 6.38
CA VAL A 129 -16.83 -26.27 6.21
C VAL A 129 -18.30 -26.61 6.12
N HIS A 130 -18.67 -27.35 5.09
CA HIS A 130 -20.05 -27.80 4.88
C HIS A 130 -20.10 -29.32 4.71
N ARG A 131 -21.19 -29.91 5.17
CA ARG A 131 -21.47 -31.33 5.00
C ARG A 131 -21.86 -31.66 3.57
N LEU A 132 -21.35 -32.74 3.01
CA LEU A 132 -21.81 -33.27 1.72
C LEU A 132 -23.16 -34.01 1.87
N GLU A 133 -24.08 -33.75 0.94
CA GLU A 133 -25.43 -34.31 0.90
C GLU A 133 -25.81 -34.71 -0.52
N GLU A 134 -26.58 -35.81 -0.64
CA GLU A 134 -27.08 -36.30 -1.92
C GLU A 134 -28.14 -35.32 -2.51
N GLY A 135 -28.25 -35.32 -3.84
CA GLY A 135 -29.23 -34.50 -4.54
C GLY A 135 -28.91 -33.01 -4.65
N ARG A 136 -27.78 -32.57 -4.15
CA ARG A 136 -27.27 -31.20 -4.31
C ARG A 136 -26.12 -31.13 -5.31
N LYS A 137 -26.00 -29.99 -5.99
CA LYS A 137 -24.85 -29.69 -6.84
C LYS A 137 -23.63 -29.38 -5.97
N LEU A 138 -22.45 -29.81 -6.37
CA LEU A 138 -21.18 -29.38 -5.77
C LEU A 138 -20.71 -28.13 -6.51
N ILE A 139 -20.76 -26.99 -5.83
CA ILE A 139 -20.30 -25.71 -6.36
C ILE A 139 -19.09 -25.25 -5.54
N LEU A 140 -17.98 -24.93 -6.21
CA LEU A 140 -16.74 -24.42 -5.59
C LEU A 140 -16.15 -23.34 -6.48
N GLY A 141 -15.84 -22.16 -5.93
CA GLY A 141 -15.38 -21.01 -6.68
C GLY A 141 -16.30 -20.63 -7.85
N GLY A 142 -17.62 -20.80 -7.66
CA GLY A 142 -18.63 -20.59 -8.70
C GLY A 142 -18.68 -21.65 -9.79
N VAL A 143 -17.88 -22.71 -9.70
CA VAL A 143 -17.82 -23.79 -10.68
C VAL A 143 -18.66 -24.99 -10.21
N CYS A 144 -19.61 -25.44 -11.02
CA CYS A 144 -20.38 -26.66 -10.76
C CYS A 144 -19.55 -27.89 -11.14
N ILE A 145 -19.13 -28.65 -10.14
CA ILE A 145 -18.29 -29.83 -10.31
C ILE A 145 -19.19 -31.09 -10.39
N PRO A 146 -19.03 -31.93 -11.42
CA PRO A 146 -19.76 -33.21 -11.51
C PRO A 146 -19.36 -34.14 -10.35
N PHE A 147 -20.28 -34.32 -9.42
CA PHE A 147 -20.11 -35.21 -8.28
C PHE A 147 -21.46 -35.63 -7.76
N GLU A 148 -21.53 -36.81 -7.15
CA GLU A 148 -22.78 -37.42 -6.66
C GLU A 148 -23.43 -36.70 -5.47
N ARG A 149 -22.64 -35.90 -4.77
CA ARG A 149 -23.06 -35.13 -3.60
C ARG A 149 -22.63 -33.65 -3.73
N GLY A 150 -23.40 -32.74 -3.18
CA GLY A 150 -23.04 -31.36 -3.06
C GLY A 150 -23.06 -30.89 -1.62
N LEU A 151 -22.68 -29.65 -1.39
CA LEU A 151 -22.60 -29.08 -0.05
C LEU A 151 -23.96 -28.60 0.44
N LEU A 152 -24.23 -28.76 1.74
CA LEU A 152 -25.44 -28.30 2.40
C LEU A 152 -25.24 -26.89 2.93
N GLY A 153 -26.07 -25.94 2.53
CA GLY A 153 -26.05 -24.56 3.01
C GLY A 153 -27.27 -23.77 2.52
N HIS A 154 -27.38 -22.53 2.96
CA HIS A 154 -28.53 -21.65 2.66
C HIS A 154 -28.44 -21.05 1.23
N SER A 155 -27.24 -20.62 0.81
CA SER A 155 -26.92 -20.16 -0.55
C SER A 155 -26.68 -21.35 -1.49
N ASP A 156 -25.80 -21.23 -2.46
CA ASP A 156 -25.27 -22.32 -3.27
C ASP A 156 -24.25 -23.20 -2.51
N ALA A 157 -23.96 -22.84 -1.26
CA ALA A 157 -23.05 -23.54 -0.33
C ALA A 157 -21.60 -23.68 -0.83
N ASP A 158 -21.09 -22.69 -1.56
CA ASP A 158 -19.72 -22.62 -2.05
C ASP A 158 -18.77 -22.25 -0.91
N VAL A 159 -18.26 -23.25 -0.19
CA VAL A 159 -17.37 -23.06 0.98
C VAL A 159 -16.06 -22.34 0.63
N LEU A 160 -15.57 -22.48 -0.60
CA LEU A 160 -14.36 -21.80 -1.03
C LEU A 160 -14.59 -20.29 -1.08
N THR A 161 -15.66 -19.88 -1.74
CA THR A 161 -16.04 -18.47 -1.86
C THR A 161 -16.44 -17.88 -0.51
N HIS A 162 -17.11 -18.63 0.36
CA HIS A 162 -17.44 -18.20 1.73
C HIS A 162 -16.18 -17.93 2.56
N ALA A 163 -15.21 -18.84 2.58
CA ALA A 163 -13.95 -18.63 3.29
C ALA A 163 -13.16 -17.44 2.76
N ILE A 164 -13.17 -17.20 1.43
CA ILE A 164 -12.55 -16.01 0.83
C ILE A 164 -13.25 -14.75 1.28
N MET A 165 -14.60 -14.71 1.28
CA MET A 165 -15.36 -13.55 1.75
C MET A 165 -15.06 -13.21 3.21
N ASP A 166 -15.01 -14.19 4.09
CA ASP A 166 -14.67 -14.01 5.51
C ASP A 166 -13.25 -13.48 5.69
N ALA A 167 -12.28 -14.00 4.91
CA ALA A 167 -10.91 -13.47 4.92
C ALA A 167 -10.85 -11.98 4.54
N LEU A 168 -11.57 -11.59 3.49
CA LEU A 168 -11.61 -10.21 2.99
C LEU A 168 -12.30 -9.26 3.99
N LEU A 169 -13.46 -9.67 4.52
CA LEU A 169 -14.19 -8.89 5.52
C LEU A 169 -13.38 -8.74 6.81
N GLY A 170 -12.74 -9.82 7.28
CA GLY A 170 -11.89 -9.81 8.46
C GLY A 170 -10.69 -8.88 8.31
N ALA A 171 -9.98 -8.91 7.16
CA ALA A 171 -8.87 -8.01 6.87
C ALA A 171 -9.30 -6.54 6.87
N ALA A 172 -10.50 -6.24 6.34
CA ALA A 172 -11.07 -4.90 6.32
C ALA A 172 -11.75 -4.48 7.64
N SER A 173 -11.77 -5.35 8.66
CA SER A 173 -12.47 -5.13 9.95
C SER A 173 -13.98 -4.92 9.82
N LEU A 174 -14.61 -5.58 8.82
CA LEU A 174 -16.05 -5.49 8.54
C LEU A 174 -16.87 -6.63 9.17
N GLY A 175 -16.23 -7.58 9.85
CA GLY A 175 -16.87 -8.75 10.45
C GLY A 175 -16.82 -9.96 9.53
N ASP A 176 -17.94 -10.66 9.37
CA ASP A 176 -18.08 -11.90 8.61
C ASP A 176 -19.27 -11.87 7.65
N ILE A 177 -19.40 -12.91 6.81
CA ILE A 177 -20.49 -13.03 5.84
C ILE A 177 -21.87 -13.14 6.49
N GLY A 178 -21.97 -13.76 7.68
CA GLY A 178 -23.23 -13.90 8.40
C GLY A 178 -23.80 -12.56 8.87
N LYS A 179 -22.94 -11.58 9.15
CA LYS A 179 -23.35 -10.21 9.47
C LYS A 179 -23.86 -9.45 8.24
N LEU A 180 -23.20 -9.65 7.09
CA LEU A 180 -23.53 -8.93 5.86
C LEU A 180 -24.70 -9.58 5.11
N PHE A 181 -24.79 -10.92 5.13
CA PHE A 181 -25.79 -11.73 4.43
C PHE A 181 -26.41 -12.76 5.40
N PRO A 182 -27.29 -12.32 6.32
CA PRO A 182 -27.91 -13.22 7.28
C PRO A 182 -28.67 -14.38 6.60
N ASP A 183 -28.50 -15.60 7.08
CA ASP A 183 -29.20 -16.79 6.60
C ASP A 183 -30.72 -16.78 6.93
N THR A 184 -31.15 -15.85 7.77
CA THR A 184 -32.56 -15.55 8.04
C THR A 184 -33.24 -14.71 6.96
N ASP A 185 -32.50 -14.17 6.01
CA ASP A 185 -33.00 -13.32 4.93
C ASP A 185 -33.23 -14.17 3.65
N ASP A 186 -34.48 -14.34 3.28
CA ASP A 186 -34.87 -15.13 2.10
C ASP A 186 -34.30 -14.60 0.77
N ARG A 187 -33.83 -13.35 0.72
CA ARG A 187 -33.19 -12.79 -0.48
C ARG A 187 -31.90 -13.53 -0.85
N TYR A 188 -31.24 -14.18 0.11
CA TYR A 188 -29.97 -14.89 -0.10
C TYR A 188 -30.16 -16.40 -0.30
N LYS A 189 -31.40 -16.89 -0.25
CA LYS A 189 -31.67 -18.31 -0.42
C LYS A 189 -31.37 -18.80 -1.84
N GLY A 190 -30.42 -19.70 -1.96
CA GLY A 190 -29.97 -20.24 -3.25
C GLY A 190 -29.22 -19.26 -4.14
N ILE A 191 -28.82 -18.10 -3.63
CA ILE A 191 -28.02 -17.12 -4.37
C ILE A 191 -26.63 -17.67 -4.68
N SER A 192 -26.05 -17.25 -5.79
CA SER A 192 -24.66 -17.57 -6.12
C SER A 192 -23.70 -16.85 -5.17
N SER A 193 -22.78 -17.59 -4.56
CA SER A 193 -21.74 -17.01 -3.69
C SER A 193 -20.79 -16.07 -4.45
N ILE A 194 -20.67 -16.21 -5.77
CA ILE A 194 -19.93 -15.26 -6.61
C ILE A 194 -20.61 -13.88 -6.64
N GLU A 195 -21.93 -13.81 -6.62
CA GLU A 195 -22.64 -12.53 -6.52
C GLU A 195 -22.47 -11.91 -5.12
N LEU A 196 -22.45 -12.72 -4.07
CA LEU A 196 -22.13 -12.25 -2.73
C LEU A 196 -20.68 -11.75 -2.63
N LEU A 197 -19.73 -12.41 -3.30
CA LEU A 197 -18.34 -12.01 -3.35
C LEU A 197 -18.16 -10.63 -4.02
N LYS A 198 -18.93 -10.32 -5.08
CA LYS A 198 -18.94 -8.97 -5.67
C LYS A 198 -19.36 -7.91 -4.65
N ALA A 199 -20.40 -8.20 -3.88
CA ALA A 199 -20.87 -7.28 -2.85
C ALA A 199 -19.84 -7.10 -1.72
N VAL A 200 -19.13 -8.16 -1.34
CA VAL A 200 -18.00 -8.08 -0.39
C VAL A 200 -16.88 -7.23 -0.97
N GLY A 201 -16.51 -7.43 -2.24
CA GLY A 201 -15.51 -6.61 -2.92
C GLY A 201 -15.84 -5.12 -2.87
N ALA A 202 -17.12 -4.76 -3.15
CA ALA A 202 -17.60 -3.39 -3.04
C ALA A 202 -17.50 -2.85 -1.59
N ALA A 203 -17.92 -3.63 -0.59
CA ALA A 203 -17.82 -3.22 0.82
C ALA A 203 -16.36 -3.01 1.28
N VAL A 204 -15.43 -3.83 0.80
CA VAL A 204 -13.99 -3.68 1.05
C VAL A 204 -13.45 -2.39 0.41
N ALA A 205 -13.86 -2.10 -0.82
CA ALA A 205 -13.49 -0.87 -1.52
C ALA A 205 -14.06 0.38 -0.83
N ASP A 206 -15.32 0.35 -0.39
CA ASP A 206 -15.97 1.43 0.37
C ASP A 206 -15.27 1.70 1.71
N ALA A 207 -14.65 0.67 2.31
CA ALA A 207 -13.81 0.81 3.49
C ALA A 207 -12.39 1.37 3.19
N GLY A 208 -12.11 1.76 1.94
CA GLY A 208 -10.83 2.31 1.50
C GLY A 208 -9.72 1.26 1.36
N CYS A 209 -10.08 -0.02 1.25
CA CYS A 209 -9.16 -1.13 1.06
C CYS A 209 -9.22 -1.66 -0.39
N SER A 210 -8.16 -2.36 -0.81
CA SER A 210 -8.13 -3.09 -2.08
C SER A 210 -7.57 -4.49 -1.87
N VAL A 211 -8.02 -5.42 -2.70
CA VAL A 211 -7.56 -6.81 -2.62
C VAL A 211 -6.19 -6.92 -3.28
N GLY A 212 -5.15 -7.24 -2.50
CA GLY A 212 -3.80 -7.46 -3.00
C GLY A 212 -3.65 -8.82 -3.68
N ASN A 213 -4.00 -9.89 -2.96
CA ASN A 213 -4.00 -11.26 -3.48
C ASN A 213 -4.90 -12.16 -2.62
N ILE A 214 -5.22 -13.33 -3.16
CA ILE A 214 -5.93 -14.41 -2.47
C ILE A 214 -5.11 -15.68 -2.59
N ASP A 215 -4.93 -16.39 -1.48
CA ASP A 215 -4.35 -17.73 -1.44
C ASP A 215 -5.27 -18.64 -0.66
N ALA A 216 -5.93 -19.58 -1.34
CA ALA A 216 -6.91 -20.50 -0.78
C ALA A 216 -6.47 -21.95 -0.90
N THR A 217 -6.87 -22.78 0.06
CA THR A 217 -6.61 -24.22 0.03
C THR A 217 -7.90 -24.99 0.26
N LEU A 218 -8.28 -25.81 -0.73
CA LEU A 218 -9.37 -26.76 -0.62
C LEU A 218 -8.86 -28.10 -0.06
N VAL A 219 -9.50 -28.57 1.00
CA VAL A 219 -9.20 -29.88 1.60
C VAL A 219 -10.35 -30.83 1.28
N ALA A 220 -10.14 -31.79 0.37
CA ALA A 220 -11.17 -32.71 -0.06
C ALA A 220 -10.58 -34.06 -0.52
N GLN A 221 -11.16 -35.18 -0.09
CA GLN A 221 -10.76 -36.50 -0.55
C GLN A 221 -11.19 -36.75 -2.00
N LYS A 222 -12.39 -36.32 -2.36
CA LYS A 222 -13.02 -36.43 -3.67
C LYS A 222 -14.02 -35.25 -3.88
N PRO A 223 -14.31 -34.89 -5.14
CA PRO A 223 -13.64 -35.27 -6.39
C PRO A 223 -12.24 -34.67 -6.54
N LYS A 224 -11.52 -34.99 -7.62
CA LYS A 224 -10.28 -34.27 -7.99
C LYS A 224 -10.63 -32.83 -8.42
N ILE A 225 -10.07 -31.84 -7.73
CA ILE A 225 -10.36 -30.43 -7.93
C ILE A 225 -9.49 -29.80 -9.03
N ALA A 226 -8.28 -30.33 -9.26
CA ALA A 226 -7.28 -29.75 -10.15
C ALA A 226 -7.81 -29.32 -11.54
N PRO A 227 -8.70 -30.06 -12.24
CA PRO A 227 -9.22 -29.65 -13.54
C PRO A 227 -10.08 -28.37 -13.54
N TYR A 228 -10.57 -27.94 -12.36
CA TYR A 228 -11.51 -26.84 -12.20
C TYR A 228 -10.87 -25.58 -11.62
N ILE A 229 -9.61 -25.67 -11.17
CA ILE A 229 -8.93 -24.57 -10.46
C ILE A 229 -8.89 -23.30 -11.30
N GLU A 230 -8.56 -23.40 -12.59
CA GLU A 230 -8.44 -22.22 -13.44
C GLU A 230 -9.78 -21.47 -13.57
N ALA A 231 -10.87 -22.18 -13.83
CA ALA A 231 -12.20 -21.59 -13.90
C ALA A 231 -12.65 -20.95 -12.56
N MET A 232 -12.28 -21.56 -11.41
CA MET A 232 -12.52 -20.96 -10.09
C MET A 232 -11.73 -19.65 -9.91
N ARG A 233 -10.46 -19.62 -10.32
CA ARG A 233 -9.62 -18.43 -10.26
C ARG A 233 -10.20 -17.29 -11.10
N GLU A 234 -10.61 -17.60 -12.33
CA GLU A 234 -11.23 -16.63 -13.23
C GLU A 234 -12.54 -16.05 -12.65
N ASN A 235 -13.41 -16.90 -12.08
CA ASN A 235 -14.64 -16.45 -11.46
C ASN A 235 -14.40 -15.52 -10.27
N ILE A 236 -13.47 -15.90 -9.38
CA ILE A 236 -13.14 -15.12 -8.18
C ILE A 236 -12.48 -13.80 -8.57
N ALA A 237 -11.49 -13.84 -9.47
CA ALA A 237 -10.81 -12.65 -9.96
C ALA A 237 -11.79 -11.68 -10.64
N GLY A 238 -12.66 -12.20 -11.52
CA GLY A 238 -13.69 -11.39 -12.17
C GLY A 238 -14.73 -10.80 -11.21
N ALA A 239 -15.07 -11.51 -10.13
CA ALA A 239 -15.99 -10.99 -9.11
C ALA A 239 -15.39 -9.82 -8.30
N LEU A 240 -14.07 -9.81 -8.12
CA LEU A 240 -13.35 -8.81 -7.34
C LEU A 240 -12.66 -7.74 -8.18
N ASP A 241 -12.79 -7.81 -9.50
CA ASP A 241 -12.13 -6.92 -10.47
C ASP A 241 -10.60 -6.84 -10.26
N ILE A 242 -9.97 -8.01 -10.11
CA ILE A 242 -8.52 -8.17 -9.97
C ILE A 242 -7.96 -9.11 -11.03
N ASP A 243 -6.64 -9.05 -11.27
CA ASP A 243 -5.97 -9.96 -12.19
C ASP A 243 -6.00 -11.41 -11.67
N THR A 244 -6.16 -12.39 -12.56
CA THR A 244 -6.23 -13.82 -12.22
C THR A 244 -4.94 -14.33 -11.58
N ASP A 245 -3.79 -13.73 -11.87
CA ASP A 245 -2.50 -14.05 -11.24
C ASP A 245 -2.43 -13.70 -9.74
N ARG A 246 -3.36 -12.87 -9.25
CA ARG A 246 -3.53 -12.55 -7.82
C ARG A 246 -4.36 -13.58 -7.06
N VAL A 247 -4.91 -14.60 -7.73
CA VAL A 247 -5.71 -15.65 -7.10
C VAL A 247 -4.99 -16.97 -7.21
N SER A 248 -4.60 -17.54 -6.06
CA SER A 248 -4.01 -18.87 -5.93
C SER A 248 -5.00 -19.82 -5.26
N ILE A 249 -5.27 -20.98 -5.88
CA ILE A 249 -6.10 -22.05 -5.30
C ILE A 249 -5.32 -23.35 -5.32
N LYS A 250 -5.16 -23.92 -4.14
CA LYS A 250 -4.48 -25.23 -3.92
C LYS A 250 -5.51 -26.26 -3.48
N ALA A 251 -5.32 -27.50 -3.85
CA ALA A 251 -6.14 -28.62 -3.40
C ALA A 251 -5.28 -29.69 -2.75
N THR A 252 -5.72 -30.20 -1.62
CA THR A 252 -5.07 -31.28 -0.88
C THR A 252 -6.09 -32.23 -0.29
N THR A 253 -5.64 -33.36 0.26
CA THR A 253 -6.45 -34.29 0.99
C THR A 253 -6.06 -34.32 2.48
N THR A 254 -6.88 -34.91 3.33
CA THR A 254 -6.51 -35.21 4.73
C THR A 254 -5.78 -36.55 4.87
N GLU A 255 -5.35 -37.17 3.76
CA GLU A 255 -4.73 -38.54 3.76
C GLU A 255 -5.56 -39.60 4.49
N LYS A 256 -6.89 -39.40 4.51
CA LYS A 256 -7.88 -40.26 5.20
C LYS A 256 -7.83 -40.20 6.74
N LEU A 257 -7.32 -39.09 7.29
CA LEU A 257 -7.38 -38.80 8.73
C LEU A 257 -8.79 -38.41 9.15
#